data_db57f75e4b941fcbbd0a694431299bd5
#
_entry.id   db57f75e4b941fcbbd0a694431299bd5
#
_cell.length_a   1.000
_cell.length_b   1.000
_cell.length_c   1.000
_cell.angle_alpha   90.00
_cell.angle_beta   90.00
_cell.angle_gamma   90.00
#
_symmetry.space_group_name_H-M   'P 1'
#
loop_
_entity.id
_entity.type
_entity.pdbx_description
1 polymer ?
#
loop_
_entity_poly.entity_id
_entity_poly.type
_entity_poly.pdbx_seq_one_letter_code
_entity_poly.pdbx_strand_id
1 'polypeptide(L)'
;MLPLLRADVEAKTALARTMPADDLIERATGGIAMGTDAEISQVVLAPSYFCRPYNLITEYPGVRLFVYPVDLAPSEAGSPARELARLFKAIGDDTRLRILQMVGEREMYLQEIANRLGVTHVTAIHHLALLRAAHLVRSVERGGLKYYQLRPETVAQVGERLRDVMGAAQVGGR
;
A
#
# COMPACT_ATOMS: atom_id res chain seq x y z
N MET A 1 12.71 3.61 19.10
CA MET A 1 11.43 3.04 18.63
C MET A 1 10.22 3.90 18.97
N LEU A 2 9.97 4.22 20.25
CA LEU A 2 8.86 5.12 20.64
C LEU A 2 8.87 6.51 19.97
N PRO A 3 10.01 7.20 19.82
CA PRO A 3 10.04 8.50 19.14
C PRO A 3 9.56 8.44 17.68
N LEU A 4 9.86 7.36 16.98
CA LEU A 4 9.45 7.16 15.60
C LEU A 4 7.94 7.01 15.47
N LEU A 5 7.33 6.18 16.33
CA LEU A 5 5.87 6.01 16.33
C LEU A 5 5.16 7.30 16.68
N ARG A 6 5.71 8.09 17.64
CA ARG A 6 5.15 9.41 17.99
C ARG A 6 5.23 10.39 16.82
N ALA A 7 6.37 10.47 16.15
CA ALA A 7 6.53 11.34 14.98
C ALA A 7 5.56 10.97 13.85
N ASP A 8 5.31 9.68 13.64
CA ASP A 8 4.33 9.23 12.66
C ASP A 8 2.90 9.62 13.06
N VAL A 9 2.52 9.45 14.33
CA VAL A 9 1.21 9.88 14.86
C VAL A 9 1.03 11.38 14.70
N GLU A 10 2.03 12.19 15.04
CA GLU A 10 1.99 13.65 14.91
C GLU A 10 1.80 14.06 13.45
N ALA A 11 2.55 13.45 12.52
CA ALA A 11 2.42 13.70 11.09
C ALA A 11 1.02 13.34 10.56
N LYS A 12 0.47 12.18 10.94
CA LYS A 12 -0.87 11.74 10.54
C LYS A 12 -1.96 12.61 11.17
N THR A 13 -1.77 13.05 12.42
CA THR A 13 -2.70 13.98 13.09
C THR A 13 -2.73 15.34 12.40
N ALA A 14 -1.59 15.83 11.92
CA ALA A 14 -1.55 17.05 11.13
C ALA A 14 -2.31 16.89 9.79
N LEU A 15 -2.12 15.77 9.09
CA LEU A 15 -2.81 15.44 7.85
C LEU A 15 -4.33 15.30 8.05
N ALA A 16 -4.78 14.72 9.16
CA ALA A 16 -6.20 14.55 9.47
C ALA A 16 -6.99 15.86 9.54
N ARG A 17 -6.31 17.00 9.71
CA ARG A 17 -6.94 18.32 9.72
C ARG A 17 -7.21 18.89 8.34
N THR A 18 -6.55 18.38 7.31
CA THR A 18 -6.56 18.95 5.95
C THR A 18 -6.95 17.94 4.87
N MET A 19 -7.08 16.67 5.23
CA MET A 19 -7.32 15.57 4.31
C MET A 19 -8.60 14.82 4.72
N PRO A 20 -9.43 14.35 3.77
CA PRO A 20 -10.54 13.45 4.04
C PRO A 20 -10.08 12.18 4.78
N ALA A 21 -10.93 11.64 5.63
CA ALA A 21 -10.59 10.47 6.45
C ALA A 21 -10.21 9.25 5.59
N ASP A 22 -10.94 9.01 4.50
CA ASP A 22 -10.68 7.89 3.60
C ASP A 22 -9.30 7.98 2.94
N ASP A 23 -8.91 9.17 2.49
CA ASP A 23 -7.58 9.42 1.89
C ASP A 23 -6.46 9.22 2.93
N LEU A 24 -6.70 9.65 4.17
CA LEU A 24 -5.76 9.45 5.27
C LEU A 24 -5.58 7.96 5.58
N ILE A 25 -6.67 7.20 5.64
CA ILE A 25 -6.66 5.75 5.87
C ILE A 25 -5.89 5.06 4.74
N GLU A 26 -6.24 5.35 3.49
CA GLU A 26 -5.57 4.77 2.33
C GLU A 26 -4.06 5.08 2.33
N ARG A 27 -3.69 6.32 2.65
CA ARG A 27 -2.30 6.75 2.75
C ARG A 27 -1.56 6.07 3.90
N ALA A 28 -2.15 5.99 5.10
CA ALA A 28 -1.54 5.38 6.27
C ALA A 28 -1.33 3.87 6.09
N THR A 29 -2.30 3.19 5.50
CA THR A 29 -2.30 1.74 5.30
C THR A 29 -1.55 1.29 4.03
N GLY A 30 -1.11 2.23 3.20
CA GLY A 30 -0.46 1.92 1.92
C GLY A 30 -1.43 1.42 0.85
N GLY A 31 -2.72 1.80 0.91
CA GLY A 31 -3.70 1.48 -0.14
C GLY A 31 -4.86 0.58 0.28
N ILE A 32 -5.30 0.67 1.54
CA ILE A 32 -6.58 0.09 1.95
C ILE A 32 -7.63 1.20 1.92
N ALA A 33 -8.55 1.12 0.98
CA ALA A 33 -9.70 2.01 0.94
C ALA A 33 -10.82 1.47 1.85
N MET A 34 -11.55 2.39 2.49
CA MET A 34 -12.73 2.04 3.25
C MET A 34 -13.84 1.53 2.33
N GLY A 35 -14.45 0.40 2.71
CA GLY A 35 -15.70 -0.05 2.12
C GLY A 35 -16.90 0.68 2.72
N THR A 36 -17.99 0.73 1.98
CA THR A 36 -19.24 1.42 2.41
C THR A 36 -20.18 0.54 3.24
N ASP A 37 -19.81 -0.74 3.46
CA ASP A 37 -20.74 -1.77 3.92
C ASP A 37 -20.86 -1.89 5.47
N ALA A 38 -20.08 -1.08 6.22
CA ALA A 38 -20.08 -1.16 7.68
C ALA A 38 -20.54 0.16 8.33
N GLU A 39 -21.40 0.05 9.35
CA GLU A 39 -21.76 1.19 10.22
C GLU A 39 -20.56 1.54 11.14
N ILE A 40 -19.52 2.14 10.54
CA ILE A 40 -18.31 2.58 11.25
C ILE A 40 -18.47 4.06 11.58
N SER A 41 -18.53 4.37 12.87
CA SER A 41 -18.59 5.74 13.38
C SER A 41 -17.22 6.30 13.75
N GLN A 42 -16.23 5.40 13.99
CA GLN A 42 -14.90 5.77 14.39
C GLN A 42 -13.84 4.88 13.73
N VAL A 43 -12.77 5.50 13.24
CA VAL A 43 -11.57 4.80 12.77
C VAL A 43 -10.40 5.14 13.66
N VAL A 44 -9.66 4.11 14.08
CA VAL A 44 -8.43 4.24 14.86
C VAL A 44 -7.25 3.79 13.99
N LEU A 45 -6.27 4.66 13.81
CA LEU A 45 -5.02 4.37 13.11
C LEU A 45 -3.90 4.17 14.14
N ALA A 46 -3.35 2.97 14.21
CA ALA A 46 -2.27 2.61 15.15
C ALA A 46 -0.99 2.26 14.38
N PRO A 47 0.06 3.07 14.48
CA PRO A 47 1.35 2.76 13.86
C PRO A 47 2.02 1.57 14.55
N SER A 48 2.59 0.65 13.77
CA SER A 48 3.31 -0.51 14.29
C SER A 48 4.62 -0.73 13.54
N TYR A 49 5.63 -1.08 14.30
CA TYR A 49 6.92 -1.48 13.75
C TYR A 49 6.95 -2.92 13.25
N PHE A 50 6.16 -3.80 13.87
CA PHE A 50 6.27 -5.25 13.69
C PHE A 50 5.33 -5.86 12.65
N CYS A 51 4.31 -5.14 12.20
CA CYS A 51 3.30 -5.73 11.32
C CYS A 51 3.70 -5.83 9.83
N ARG A 52 4.88 -5.35 9.45
CA ARG A 52 5.33 -5.36 8.03
C ARG A 52 5.38 -6.74 7.41
N PRO A 53 5.01 -6.83 6.16
CA PRO A 53 4.44 -5.84 5.23
C PRO A 53 2.91 -5.72 5.35
N TYR A 54 2.33 -6.26 6.39
CA TYR A 54 0.89 -6.41 6.58
C TYR A 54 0.28 -5.20 7.27
N ASN A 55 -1.04 -5.03 7.11
CA ASN A 55 -1.88 -4.27 8.01
C ASN A 55 -2.76 -5.26 8.77
N LEU A 56 -2.96 -5.04 10.06
CA LEU A 56 -3.93 -5.77 10.85
C LEU A 56 -5.18 -4.90 10.96
N ILE A 57 -6.33 -5.48 10.65
CA ILE A 57 -7.62 -4.81 10.72
C ILE A 57 -8.48 -5.59 11.69
N THR A 58 -9.06 -4.89 12.64
CA THR A 58 -10.03 -5.48 13.55
C THR A 58 -11.20 -4.54 13.74
N GLU A 59 -12.38 -5.12 13.98
CA GLU A 59 -13.62 -4.38 14.10
C GLU A 59 -14.28 -4.67 15.44
N TYR A 60 -14.82 -3.61 15.99
CA TYR A 60 -15.71 -3.60 17.15
C TYR A 60 -17.00 -2.87 16.76
N PRO A 61 -18.07 -2.96 17.52
CA PRO A 61 -19.29 -2.22 17.23
C PRO A 61 -18.99 -0.72 17.05
N GLY A 62 -19.19 -0.23 15.83
CA GLY A 62 -18.97 1.17 15.45
C GLY A 62 -17.50 1.61 15.30
N VAL A 63 -16.51 0.76 15.58
CA VAL A 63 -15.08 1.14 15.54
C VAL A 63 -14.30 0.19 14.65
N ARG A 64 -13.49 0.74 13.73
CA ARG A 64 -12.51 -0.03 12.95
C ARG A 64 -11.09 0.41 13.31
N LEU A 65 -10.27 -0.53 13.75
CA LEU A 65 -8.86 -0.33 14.06
C LEU A 65 -7.98 -0.82 12.91
N PHE A 66 -7.11 0.05 12.42
CA PHE A 66 -6.03 -0.29 11.50
C PHE A 66 -4.69 -0.21 12.23
N VAL A 67 -4.00 -1.34 12.36
CA VAL A 67 -2.59 -1.36 12.77
C VAL A 67 -1.77 -1.39 11.48
N TYR A 68 -1.00 -0.34 11.22
CA TYR A 68 -0.26 -0.17 9.97
C TYR A 68 1.26 -0.07 10.18
N PRO A 69 2.08 -0.50 9.18
CA PRO A 69 3.53 -0.50 9.32
C PRO A 69 4.12 0.91 9.20
N VAL A 70 5.08 1.24 10.08
CA VAL A 70 5.87 2.48 10.02
C VAL A 70 7.30 2.19 9.61
N ASP A 71 7.90 3.05 8.78
CA ASP A 71 9.30 2.93 8.35
C ASP A 71 10.29 3.32 9.45
N LEU A 72 11.37 2.54 9.59
CA LEU A 72 12.38 2.69 10.65
C LEU A 72 13.30 3.90 10.51
N ALA A 73 13.43 4.44 9.33
CA ALA A 73 14.41 5.47 9.06
C ALA A 73 13.73 6.75 8.57
N PRO A 74 13.37 7.68 9.46
CA PRO A 74 12.80 8.97 9.06
C PRO A 74 13.75 9.78 8.19
N SER A 75 15.08 9.64 8.40
CA SER A 75 16.11 10.36 7.64
C SER A 75 16.28 9.89 6.20
N GLU A 76 15.74 8.71 5.87
CA GLU A 76 15.80 8.13 4.53
C GLU A 76 14.40 7.79 3.98
N ALA A 77 13.34 7.98 4.77
CA ALA A 77 11.96 7.91 4.32
C ALA A 77 11.75 9.06 3.33
N GLY A 78 11.55 8.71 2.05
CA GLY A 78 11.40 9.68 0.97
C GLY A 78 12.65 9.88 0.11
N SER A 79 13.74 9.12 0.32
CA SER A 79 14.80 9.07 -0.70
C SER A 79 14.24 8.45 -1.99
N PRO A 80 14.23 9.20 -3.13
CA PRO A 80 13.72 8.69 -4.40
C PRO A 80 14.36 7.36 -4.82
N ALA A 81 15.64 7.19 -4.56
CA ALA A 81 16.37 5.95 -4.85
C ALA A 81 15.85 4.76 -4.03
N ARG A 82 15.51 4.97 -2.76
CA ARG A 82 15.01 3.92 -1.89
C ARG A 82 13.56 3.53 -2.23
N GLU A 83 12.72 4.52 -2.55
CA GLU A 83 11.37 4.26 -3.04
C GLU A 83 11.39 3.46 -4.34
N LEU A 84 12.27 3.85 -5.27
CA LEU A 84 12.47 3.13 -6.52
C LEU A 84 12.99 1.70 -6.29
N ALA A 85 13.95 1.52 -5.37
CA ALA A 85 14.45 0.19 -5.02
C ALA A 85 13.36 -0.72 -4.43
N ARG A 86 12.45 -0.18 -3.58
CA ARG A 86 11.29 -0.93 -3.08
C ARG A 86 10.35 -1.34 -4.20
N LEU A 87 10.11 -0.44 -5.14
CA LEU A 87 9.25 -0.69 -6.28
C LEU A 87 9.83 -1.78 -7.19
N PHE A 88 11.11 -1.69 -7.56
CA PHE A 88 11.77 -2.75 -8.33
C PHE A 88 11.82 -4.07 -7.59
N LYS A 89 12.06 -4.06 -6.29
CA LYS A 89 12.01 -5.27 -5.46
C LYS A 89 10.61 -5.90 -5.42
N ALA A 90 9.56 -5.07 -5.47
CA ALA A 90 8.20 -5.56 -5.53
C ALA A 90 7.85 -6.17 -6.89
N ILE A 91 8.28 -5.59 -8.01
CA ILE A 91 7.98 -6.10 -9.35
C ILE A 91 8.96 -7.19 -9.82
N GLY A 92 10.13 -7.34 -9.20
CA GLY A 92 11.18 -8.29 -9.57
C GLY A 92 10.86 -9.76 -9.19
N ASP A 93 9.61 -10.18 -9.31
CA ASP A 93 9.13 -11.54 -9.02
C ASP A 93 8.02 -11.92 -10.00
N ASP A 94 8.14 -13.06 -10.65
CA ASP A 94 7.23 -13.51 -11.70
C ASP A 94 5.78 -13.62 -11.22
N THR A 95 5.55 -14.14 -10.02
CA THR A 95 4.20 -14.26 -9.46
C THR A 95 3.57 -12.90 -9.24
N ARG A 96 4.34 -11.92 -8.76
CA ARG A 96 3.83 -10.55 -8.56
C ARG A 96 3.56 -9.83 -9.88
N LEU A 97 4.38 -10.03 -10.92
CA LEU A 97 4.09 -9.52 -12.25
C LEU A 97 2.79 -10.11 -12.80
N ARG A 98 2.56 -11.42 -12.64
CA ARG A 98 1.30 -12.06 -13.03
C ARG A 98 0.10 -11.51 -12.26
N ILE A 99 0.24 -11.23 -10.96
CA ILE A 99 -0.81 -10.56 -10.18
C ILE A 99 -1.12 -9.18 -10.77
N LEU A 100 -0.09 -8.37 -11.03
CA LEU A 100 -0.26 -7.03 -11.60
C LEU A 100 -0.97 -7.05 -12.95
N GLN A 101 -0.64 -8.01 -13.83
CA GLN A 101 -1.34 -8.20 -15.10
C GLN A 101 -2.82 -8.50 -14.86
N MET A 102 -3.14 -9.48 -14.01
CA MET A 102 -4.52 -9.88 -13.73
C MET A 102 -5.35 -8.74 -13.14
N VAL A 103 -4.82 -8.01 -12.13
CA VAL A 103 -5.55 -6.91 -11.49
C VAL A 103 -5.51 -5.62 -12.32
N GLY A 104 -4.68 -5.56 -13.36
CA GLY A 104 -4.66 -4.53 -14.38
C GLY A 104 -5.78 -4.66 -15.39
N GLU A 105 -6.21 -5.88 -15.70
CA GLU A 105 -7.35 -6.14 -16.58
C GLU A 105 -8.68 -5.82 -15.90
N ARG A 106 -8.82 -6.21 -14.64
CA ARG A 106 -9.99 -5.93 -13.80
C ARG A 106 -9.69 -6.13 -12.32
N GLU A 107 -10.52 -5.56 -11.46
CA GLU A 107 -10.44 -5.88 -10.04
C GLU A 107 -10.74 -7.37 -9.77
N MET A 108 -10.03 -7.93 -8.80
CA MET A 108 -10.16 -9.34 -8.42
C MET A 108 -10.10 -9.50 -6.91
N TYR A 109 -10.87 -10.44 -6.37
CA TYR A 109 -10.78 -10.77 -4.94
C TYR A 109 -9.74 -11.87 -4.68
N LEU A 110 -9.29 -11.96 -3.42
CA LEU A 110 -8.17 -12.80 -2.99
C LEU A 110 -8.26 -14.26 -3.46
N GLN A 111 -9.43 -14.90 -3.28
CA GLN A 111 -9.62 -16.31 -3.67
C GLN A 111 -9.42 -16.51 -5.17
N GLU A 112 -9.93 -15.60 -5.98
CA GLU A 112 -9.80 -15.68 -7.44
C GLU A 112 -8.32 -15.56 -7.86
N ILE A 113 -7.57 -14.63 -7.26
CA ILE A 113 -6.13 -14.46 -7.50
C ILE A 113 -5.38 -15.73 -7.11
N ALA A 114 -5.63 -16.28 -5.92
CA ALA A 114 -4.98 -17.49 -5.44
C ALA A 114 -5.24 -18.68 -6.36
N ASN A 115 -6.50 -18.88 -6.77
CA ASN A 115 -6.90 -19.96 -7.67
C ASN A 115 -6.22 -19.87 -9.05
N ARG A 116 -6.21 -18.66 -9.65
CA ARG A 116 -5.56 -18.44 -10.96
C ARG A 116 -4.06 -18.63 -10.95
N LEU A 117 -3.42 -18.34 -9.82
CA LEU A 117 -1.98 -18.54 -9.64
C LEU A 117 -1.62 -19.97 -9.28
N GLY A 118 -2.58 -20.77 -8.79
CA GLY A 118 -2.32 -22.10 -8.25
C GLY A 118 -1.55 -22.06 -6.93
N VAL A 119 -1.73 -21.03 -6.11
CA VAL A 119 -1.06 -20.84 -4.82
C VAL A 119 -2.05 -20.85 -3.66
N THR A 120 -1.54 -20.99 -2.44
CA THR A 120 -2.37 -20.88 -1.23
C THR A 120 -2.81 -19.45 -0.99
N HIS A 121 -3.91 -19.25 -0.25
CA HIS A 121 -4.36 -17.92 0.22
C HIS A 121 -3.24 -17.15 0.92
N VAL A 122 -2.50 -17.83 1.81
CA VAL A 122 -1.40 -17.22 2.58
C VAL A 122 -0.32 -16.69 1.64
N THR A 123 0.04 -17.46 0.61
CA THR A 123 1.01 -17.05 -0.40
C THR A 123 0.51 -15.84 -1.20
N ALA A 124 -0.76 -15.86 -1.64
CA ALA A 124 -1.36 -14.74 -2.36
C ALA A 124 -1.41 -13.47 -1.50
N ILE A 125 -1.82 -13.58 -0.22
CA ILE A 125 -1.82 -12.46 0.74
C ILE A 125 -0.42 -11.85 0.86
N HIS A 126 0.62 -12.68 0.96
CA HIS A 126 2.01 -12.21 1.06
C HIS A 126 2.43 -11.39 -0.16
N HIS A 127 2.20 -11.90 -1.38
CA HIS A 127 2.51 -11.16 -2.61
C HIS A 127 1.72 -9.87 -2.72
N LEU A 128 0.43 -9.88 -2.42
CA LEU A 128 -0.43 -8.69 -2.43
C LEU A 128 -0.02 -7.66 -1.38
N ALA A 129 0.43 -8.09 -0.20
CA ALA A 129 0.95 -7.19 0.84
C ALA A 129 2.22 -6.47 0.38
N LEU A 130 3.14 -7.17 -0.31
CA LEU A 130 4.36 -6.57 -0.88
C LEU A 130 4.03 -5.57 -2.00
N LEU A 131 3.10 -5.92 -2.90
CA LEU A 131 2.66 -5.03 -3.98
C LEU A 131 1.96 -3.78 -3.44
N ARG A 132 1.15 -3.92 -2.39
CA ARG A 132 0.50 -2.79 -1.73
C ARG A 132 1.51 -1.90 -1.01
N ALA A 133 2.49 -2.49 -0.29
CA ALA A 133 3.57 -1.74 0.36
C ALA A 133 4.44 -0.94 -0.63
N ALA A 134 4.47 -1.35 -1.90
CA ALA A 134 5.09 -0.62 -3.00
C ALA A 134 4.11 0.32 -3.74
N HIS A 135 2.89 0.49 -3.24
CA HIS A 135 1.83 1.31 -3.84
C HIS A 135 1.43 0.91 -5.27
N LEU A 136 1.69 -0.32 -5.69
CA LEU A 136 1.34 -0.84 -7.02
C LEU A 136 -0.11 -1.31 -7.10
N VAL A 137 -0.67 -1.75 -5.98
CA VAL A 137 -2.07 -2.16 -5.86
C VAL A 137 -2.73 -1.47 -4.67
N ARG A 138 -4.04 -1.32 -4.75
CA ARG A 138 -4.90 -0.95 -3.61
C ARG A 138 -5.91 -2.05 -3.34
N SER A 139 -6.46 -2.08 -2.14
CA SER A 139 -7.55 -2.99 -1.80
C SER A 139 -8.78 -2.23 -1.33
N VAL A 140 -9.96 -2.69 -1.76
CA VAL A 140 -11.26 -2.15 -1.37
C VAL A 140 -12.09 -3.30 -0.84
N GLU A 141 -12.77 -3.11 0.27
CA GLU A 141 -13.70 -4.08 0.83
C GLU A 141 -15.12 -3.79 0.36
N ARG A 142 -15.80 -4.81 -0.17
CA ARG A 142 -17.20 -4.75 -0.61
C ARG A 142 -17.87 -6.08 -0.33
N GLY A 143 -19.03 -6.05 0.32
CA GLY A 143 -19.79 -7.27 0.64
C GLY A 143 -18.99 -8.30 1.43
N GLY A 144 -18.14 -7.89 2.36
CA GLY A 144 -17.26 -8.76 3.13
C GLY A 144 -16.09 -9.38 2.34
N LEU A 145 -15.93 -9.04 1.07
CA LEU A 145 -14.82 -9.50 0.22
C LEU A 145 -13.83 -8.36 -0.03
N LYS A 146 -12.55 -8.71 -0.02
CA LYS A 146 -11.46 -7.77 -0.33
C LYS A 146 -11.05 -7.90 -1.79
N TYR A 147 -11.31 -6.85 -2.57
CA TYR A 147 -10.94 -6.70 -3.97
C TYR A 147 -9.62 -5.96 -4.10
N TYR A 148 -8.82 -6.34 -5.07
CA TYR A 148 -7.54 -5.72 -5.39
C TYR A 148 -7.58 -5.10 -6.77
N GLN A 149 -7.01 -3.90 -6.90
CA GLN A 149 -6.97 -3.11 -8.13
C GLN A 149 -5.55 -2.61 -8.36
N LEU A 150 -5.13 -2.52 -9.61
CA LEU A 150 -3.89 -1.86 -9.99
C LEU A 150 -3.99 -0.36 -9.68
N ARG A 151 -2.85 0.25 -9.38
CA ARG A 151 -2.66 1.71 -9.38
C ARG A 151 -1.89 2.12 -10.63
N PRO A 152 -2.58 2.45 -11.73
CA PRO A 152 -1.93 2.76 -13.01
C PRO A 152 -1.03 3.99 -12.91
N GLU A 153 -1.37 4.95 -12.06
CA GLU A 153 -0.56 6.14 -11.79
C GLU A 153 0.82 5.82 -11.25
N THR A 154 0.94 4.82 -10.36
CA THR A 154 2.24 4.38 -9.84
C THR A 154 3.06 3.70 -10.93
N VAL A 155 2.43 2.87 -11.73
CA VAL A 155 3.10 2.18 -12.87
C VAL A 155 3.60 3.18 -13.90
N ALA A 156 2.81 4.18 -14.26
CA ALA A 156 3.18 5.22 -15.21
C ALA A 156 4.40 6.03 -14.76
N GLN A 157 4.53 6.27 -13.46
CA GLN A 157 5.64 7.05 -12.87
C GLN A 157 6.96 6.29 -12.77
N VAL A 158 7.00 4.97 -12.97
CA VAL A 158 8.22 4.16 -12.78
C VAL A 158 9.37 4.66 -13.63
N GLY A 159 9.12 4.92 -14.92
CA GLY A 159 10.14 5.38 -15.86
C GLY A 159 10.68 6.77 -15.52
N GLU A 160 9.82 7.68 -15.05
CA GLU A 160 10.22 9.02 -14.61
C GLU A 160 11.09 8.95 -13.36
N ARG A 161 10.64 8.23 -12.34
CA ARG A 161 11.39 8.02 -11.09
C ARG A 161 12.76 7.37 -11.34
N LEU A 162 12.84 6.43 -12.29
CA LEU A 162 14.12 5.83 -12.66
C LEU A 162 15.06 6.88 -13.27
N ARG A 163 14.57 7.69 -14.21
CA ARG A 163 15.36 8.77 -14.83
C ARG A 163 15.87 9.78 -13.80
N ASP A 164 15.02 10.19 -12.87
CA ASP A 164 15.37 11.13 -11.81
C ASP A 164 16.50 10.60 -10.92
N VAL A 165 16.41 9.33 -10.51
CA VAL A 165 17.43 8.68 -9.67
C VAL A 165 18.75 8.49 -10.43
N MET A 166 18.70 8.21 -11.73
CA MET A 166 19.88 7.98 -12.55
C MET A 166 20.53 9.29 -13.05
N GLY A 167 19.94 10.44 -12.75
CA GLY A 167 20.45 11.73 -13.25
C GLY A 167 20.34 11.89 -14.76
N ALA A 168 19.59 11.06 -15.45
CA ALA A 168 19.50 11.00 -16.91
C ALA A 168 18.58 12.07 -17.52
N ALA A 169 18.17 13.08 -16.75
CA ALA A 169 17.32 14.16 -17.22
C ALA A 169 18.02 15.15 -18.20
N GLN A 170 19.31 14.95 -18.52
CA GLN A 170 20.09 15.86 -19.39
C GLN A 170 20.70 15.21 -20.62
N VAL A 171 20.26 14.05 -21.06
CA VAL A 171 20.75 13.43 -22.32
C VAL A 171 19.74 13.62 -23.46
N GLY A 172 19.26 14.82 -23.65
CA GLY A 172 18.32 15.14 -24.72
C GLY A 172 18.47 16.56 -25.25
N GLY A 173 19.68 16.95 -25.60
CA GLY A 173 19.94 18.30 -26.13
C GLY A 173 21.30 18.43 -26.76
N ARG A 174 21.51 17.82 -27.92
CA ARG A 174 22.47 18.26 -28.94
C ARG A 174 21.97 17.86 -30.32
#